data_10fc52a0089212bf309d3777aee4bf39
#
_entry.id   10fc52a0089212bf309d3777aee4bf39
#
_cell.length_a   1.000
_cell.length_b   1.000
_cell.length_c   1.000
_cell.angle_alpha   90.00
_cell.angle_beta   90.00
_cell.angle_gamma   90.00
#
_symmetry.space_group_name_H-M   'P 1'
#
loop_
_entity.id
_entity.type
_entity.pdbx_description
1 polymer ?
#
loop_
_entity_poly.entity_id
_entity_poly.type
_entity_poly.pdbx_seq_one_letter_code
_entity_poly.pdbx_strand_id
1 'polypeptide(L)'
;WMAVALLGAGITVHAQTSAKDSMRVVNLQEVQVVSTRATAKTPVAFTNIGKEQLKKQNFGQDLPYLLSMTPSAITTSDAGAGVGYTTLRVRGTDGTRINVTANGIPINDAESHTVFWVNLPDFASSVKDMQVQRGAGTSTNGAGAFGASINMQTGDFSMKPYAEFNGSYGSFHTHKETVKVGTGLINNHWSFDARLSNISTDGYIDRASVGLNSYYLQGGYYNDNTSIKLITFAGKERTYHAWNYASKEEMERYGRRYNSCGFMYATDRDGHVYNKEYYKDDNGEKHYLTDEGGALHFYDDQTDNYTQKNYQLLFNHNFTSQWNLNIGLHYTKGDGYYQEYKGERSLAEYGMSPFEYNGGKIEVSDLIRKKAMDNWFGGGIFSVSYKA
;
A
#
# COMPACT_ATOMS: atom_id res chain seq x y z
N TRP A 1 26.58 6.98 -0.65
CA TRP A 1 27.42 5.98 -1.33
C TRP A 1 27.61 4.81 -0.39
N MET A 2 26.77 3.81 -0.48
CA MET A 2 26.98 2.53 0.19
C MET A 2 27.44 1.53 -0.88
N ALA A 3 28.71 1.15 -0.82
CA ALA A 3 29.26 0.09 -1.65
C ALA A 3 28.74 -1.26 -1.12
N VAL A 4 28.02 -1.99 -1.96
CA VAL A 4 27.63 -3.37 -1.68
C VAL A 4 28.84 -4.24 -2.02
N ALA A 5 29.53 -4.73 -1.00
CA ALA A 5 30.54 -5.77 -1.16
C ALA A 5 29.85 -7.11 -1.42
N LEU A 6 29.91 -7.58 -2.66
CA LEU A 6 29.54 -8.94 -3.04
C LEU A 6 30.64 -9.89 -2.52
N LEU A 7 30.40 -10.52 -1.39
CA LEU A 7 31.16 -11.70 -0.95
C LEU A 7 30.80 -12.88 -1.85
N GLY A 8 31.66 -13.18 -2.81
CA GLY A 8 31.58 -14.37 -3.63
C GLY A 8 31.92 -15.62 -2.81
N ALA A 9 30.91 -16.25 -2.21
CA ALA A 9 30.99 -17.64 -1.77
C ALA A 9 30.71 -18.52 -2.98
N GLY A 10 31.73 -19.11 -3.55
CA GLY A 10 31.62 -20.10 -4.61
C GLY A 10 30.88 -21.34 -4.12
N ILE A 11 29.60 -21.43 -4.41
CA ILE A 11 28.84 -22.67 -4.24
C ILE A 11 29.07 -23.50 -5.49
N THR A 12 29.90 -24.53 -5.40
CA THR A 12 30.02 -25.57 -6.42
C THR A 12 28.74 -26.38 -6.42
N VAL A 13 27.86 -26.09 -7.37
CA VAL A 13 26.69 -26.91 -7.63
C VAL A 13 27.15 -28.17 -8.37
N HIS A 14 27.18 -29.27 -7.66
CA HIS A 14 27.31 -30.58 -8.31
C HIS A 14 25.97 -30.88 -9.00
N ALA A 15 25.97 -30.83 -10.32
CA ALA A 15 24.86 -31.33 -11.11
C ALA A 15 24.83 -32.87 -10.98
N GLN A 16 23.97 -33.40 -10.11
CA GLN A 16 23.58 -34.81 -10.15
C GLN A 16 22.63 -34.98 -11.31
N THR A 17 23.04 -35.79 -12.29
CA THR A 17 22.17 -36.33 -13.34
C THR A 17 21.06 -37.13 -12.69
N SER A 18 19.88 -36.57 -12.64
CA SER A 18 18.69 -37.19 -12.07
C SER A 18 18.13 -38.25 -13.03
N ALA A 19 17.92 -39.42 -12.49
CA ALA A 19 16.99 -40.42 -13.01
C ALA A 19 15.63 -39.77 -13.31
N LYS A 20 14.97 -40.19 -14.37
CA LYS A 20 13.59 -39.86 -14.72
C LYS A 20 12.65 -40.27 -13.58
N ASP A 21 12.51 -39.42 -12.59
CA ASP A 21 11.39 -39.48 -11.68
C ASP A 21 10.24 -38.71 -12.33
N SER A 22 9.18 -39.44 -12.68
CA SER A 22 7.91 -38.86 -13.06
C SER A 22 7.41 -38.04 -11.86
N MET A 23 7.73 -36.76 -11.83
CA MET A 23 7.15 -35.84 -10.85
C MET A 23 5.64 -35.95 -10.98
N ARG A 24 5.00 -36.65 -10.06
CA ARG A 24 3.59 -36.47 -9.76
C ARG A 24 3.47 -34.98 -9.39
N VAL A 25 2.98 -34.16 -10.30
CA VAL A 25 2.47 -32.85 -9.98
C VAL A 25 1.25 -33.13 -9.11
N VAL A 26 1.49 -33.25 -7.80
CA VAL A 26 0.43 -33.17 -6.81
C VAL A 26 -0.02 -31.73 -6.88
N ASN A 27 -1.06 -31.51 -7.67
CA ASN A 27 -1.80 -30.26 -7.67
C ASN A 27 -2.53 -30.22 -6.30
N LEU A 28 -1.78 -29.98 -5.24
CA LEU A 28 -2.32 -29.45 -4.01
C LEU A 28 -2.90 -28.09 -4.41
N GLN A 29 -4.09 -28.14 -5.00
CA GLN A 29 -4.94 -26.96 -4.97
C GLN A 29 -4.98 -26.64 -3.48
N GLU A 30 -4.19 -25.63 -3.09
CA GLU A 30 -4.47 -24.93 -1.85
C GLU A 30 -5.97 -24.75 -1.88
N VAL A 31 -6.70 -25.49 -1.04
CA VAL A 31 -8.10 -25.23 -0.79
C VAL A 31 -8.10 -23.98 0.07
N GLN A 32 -7.50 -22.98 -0.48
CA GLN A 32 -7.70 -21.61 -0.01
C GLN A 32 -9.18 -21.40 -0.09
N VAL A 33 -9.66 -20.56 0.76
CA VAL A 33 -11.03 -20.11 0.89
C VAL A 33 -11.68 -19.89 -0.50
N VAL A 34 -11.85 -21.00 -1.23
CA VAL A 34 -12.49 -21.07 -2.56
C VAL A 34 -13.92 -20.57 -2.44
N SER A 35 -14.49 -20.61 -1.22
CA SER A 35 -15.82 -20.14 -0.91
C SER A 35 -16.02 -18.63 -1.15
N THR A 36 -14.95 -17.81 -1.14
CA THR A 36 -15.06 -16.36 -1.37
C THR A 36 -14.95 -15.97 -2.84
N ARG A 37 -14.55 -16.89 -3.71
CA ARG A 37 -14.37 -16.60 -5.15
C ARG A 37 -15.57 -16.98 -5.98
N ALA A 38 -15.94 -16.06 -6.87
CA ALA A 38 -16.96 -16.31 -7.88
C ALA A 38 -16.42 -17.24 -8.97
N THR A 39 -17.27 -18.11 -9.47
CA THR A 39 -17.04 -19.00 -10.59
C THR A 39 -18.03 -18.68 -11.71
N ALA A 40 -17.89 -19.32 -12.87
CA ALA A 40 -18.85 -19.18 -13.96
C ALA A 40 -20.31 -19.57 -13.58
N LYS A 41 -20.49 -20.30 -12.48
CA LYS A 41 -21.78 -20.70 -11.94
C LYS A 41 -22.34 -19.70 -10.91
N THR A 42 -21.52 -18.73 -10.47
CA THR A 42 -21.91 -17.74 -9.48
C THR A 42 -22.56 -16.55 -10.18
N PRO A 43 -23.76 -16.10 -9.80
CA PRO A 43 -24.49 -15.01 -10.46
C PRO A 43 -23.91 -13.63 -10.06
N VAL A 44 -22.60 -13.44 -10.16
CA VAL A 44 -21.88 -12.23 -9.79
C VAL A 44 -20.94 -11.84 -10.93
N ALA A 45 -20.92 -10.56 -11.30
CA ALA A 45 -19.97 -10.07 -12.29
C ALA A 45 -18.56 -10.01 -11.67
N PHE A 46 -17.61 -10.68 -12.25
CA PHE A 46 -16.22 -10.70 -11.76
C PHE A 46 -15.19 -10.56 -12.89
N THR A 47 -13.98 -10.19 -12.51
CA THR A 47 -12.80 -10.14 -13.37
C THR A 47 -11.66 -10.84 -12.66
N ASN A 48 -10.99 -11.76 -13.35
CA ASN A 48 -9.76 -12.38 -12.88
C ASN A 48 -8.56 -11.70 -13.54
N ILE A 49 -7.54 -11.41 -12.75
CA ILE A 49 -6.28 -10.82 -13.19
C ILE A 49 -5.16 -11.75 -12.75
N GLY A 50 -4.53 -12.40 -13.70
CA GLY A 50 -3.47 -13.36 -13.43
C GLY A 50 -2.09 -12.74 -13.32
N LYS A 51 -1.12 -13.53 -12.84
CA LYS A 51 0.28 -13.12 -12.62
C LYS A 51 0.91 -12.43 -13.83
N GLU A 52 0.75 -12.98 -15.02
CA GLU A 52 1.35 -12.45 -16.24
C GLU A 52 0.79 -11.07 -16.62
N GLN A 53 -0.51 -10.85 -16.38
CA GLN A 53 -1.13 -9.55 -16.60
C GLN A 53 -0.62 -8.53 -15.56
N LEU A 54 -0.58 -8.91 -14.28
CA LEU A 54 -0.03 -8.06 -13.23
C LEU A 54 1.43 -7.70 -13.53
N LYS A 55 2.26 -8.66 -13.91
CA LYS A 55 3.68 -8.44 -14.23
C LYS A 55 3.87 -7.46 -15.39
N LYS A 56 3.03 -7.52 -16.43
CA LYS A 56 3.10 -6.61 -17.59
C LYS A 56 2.72 -5.17 -17.28
N GLN A 57 1.95 -4.94 -16.22
CA GLN A 57 1.41 -3.63 -15.87
C GLN A 57 2.05 -3.01 -14.62
N ASN A 58 2.81 -3.80 -13.84
CA ASN A 58 3.38 -3.35 -12.58
C ASN A 58 4.73 -2.64 -12.77
N PHE A 59 4.66 -1.33 -13.02
CA PHE A 59 5.82 -0.44 -13.13
C PHE A 59 6.12 0.35 -11.85
N GLY A 60 5.47 0.00 -10.73
CA GLY A 60 5.59 0.66 -9.43
C GLY A 60 4.34 1.36 -8.94
N GLN A 61 3.28 1.39 -9.77
CA GLN A 61 2.00 1.94 -9.34
C GLN A 61 1.37 1.07 -8.24
N ASP A 62 0.57 1.71 -7.41
CA ASP A 62 -0.21 1.02 -6.39
C ASP A 62 -1.28 0.12 -7.01
N LEU A 63 -1.74 -0.86 -6.22
CA LEU A 63 -2.74 -1.84 -6.64
C LEU A 63 -3.99 -1.24 -7.30
N PRO A 64 -4.60 -0.14 -6.83
CA PRO A 64 -5.72 0.50 -7.50
C PRO A 64 -5.47 0.77 -8.98
N TYR A 65 -4.28 1.24 -9.34
CA TYR A 65 -3.94 1.55 -10.73
C TYR A 65 -3.80 0.29 -11.60
N LEU A 66 -3.37 -0.83 -11.04
CA LEU A 66 -3.37 -2.12 -11.74
C LEU A 66 -4.79 -2.65 -11.98
N LEU A 67 -5.78 -2.14 -11.23
CA LEU A 67 -7.19 -2.47 -11.37
C LEU A 67 -7.96 -1.49 -12.26
N SER A 68 -7.34 -0.42 -12.76
CA SER A 68 -7.99 0.65 -13.52
C SER A 68 -8.70 0.16 -14.80
N MET A 69 -8.22 -0.94 -15.39
CA MET A 69 -8.86 -1.57 -16.56
C MET A 69 -10.04 -2.48 -16.20
N THR A 70 -10.33 -2.66 -14.92
CA THR A 70 -11.51 -3.41 -14.47
C THR A 70 -12.77 -2.60 -14.76
N PRO A 71 -13.80 -3.16 -15.39
CA PRO A 71 -15.03 -2.43 -15.65
C PRO A 71 -15.63 -1.79 -14.38
N SER A 72 -16.05 -0.53 -14.48
CA SER A 72 -16.62 0.26 -13.38
C SER A 72 -15.65 0.58 -12.22
N ALA A 73 -14.35 0.38 -12.42
CA ALA A 73 -13.32 0.83 -11.49
C ALA A 73 -12.85 2.25 -11.85
N ILE A 74 -12.69 3.09 -10.83
CA ILE A 74 -12.12 4.45 -10.95
C ILE A 74 -11.04 4.57 -9.90
N THR A 75 -9.90 5.10 -10.30
CA THR A 75 -8.73 5.28 -9.42
C THR A 75 -8.33 6.75 -9.35
N THR A 76 -7.86 7.18 -8.19
CA THR A 76 -7.29 8.52 -8.01
C THR A 76 -5.94 8.42 -7.30
N SER A 77 -5.11 9.45 -7.45
CA SER A 77 -3.80 9.57 -6.81
C SER A 77 -3.61 10.99 -6.32
N ASP A 78 -3.32 11.17 -5.04
CA ASP A 78 -3.08 12.48 -4.46
C ASP A 78 -1.80 13.11 -5.02
N ALA A 79 -0.74 12.31 -5.16
CA ALA A 79 0.51 12.76 -5.78
C ALA A 79 0.42 12.87 -7.32
N GLY A 80 -0.66 12.35 -7.94
CA GLY A 80 -0.87 12.38 -9.38
C GLY A 80 0.01 11.44 -10.21
N ALA A 81 0.84 10.61 -9.58
CA ALA A 81 1.76 9.66 -10.22
C ALA A 81 1.33 8.19 -10.09
N GLY A 82 0.20 7.92 -9.43
CA GLY A 82 -0.29 6.54 -9.19
C GLY A 82 0.47 5.78 -8.13
N VAL A 83 1.28 6.46 -7.32
CA VAL A 83 2.09 5.91 -6.23
C VAL A 83 1.80 6.73 -4.97
N GLY A 84 1.76 6.07 -3.81
CA GLY A 84 1.53 6.68 -2.51
C GLY A 84 0.06 6.62 -2.09
N TYR A 85 -0.56 7.76 -1.80
CA TYR A 85 -1.99 7.80 -1.49
C TYR A 85 -2.82 7.67 -2.76
N THR A 86 -3.41 6.50 -2.92
CA THR A 86 -4.27 6.15 -4.05
C THR A 86 -5.60 5.60 -3.56
N THR A 87 -6.66 5.82 -4.30
CA THR A 87 -7.98 5.32 -3.97
C THR A 87 -8.57 4.48 -5.09
N LEU A 88 -9.48 3.59 -4.74
CA LEU A 88 -10.26 2.80 -5.67
C LEU A 88 -11.75 2.97 -5.37
N ARG A 89 -12.53 3.20 -6.40
CA ARG A 89 -13.99 3.17 -6.39
C ARG A 89 -14.46 2.11 -7.39
N VAL A 90 -15.48 1.36 -7.01
CA VAL A 90 -16.10 0.37 -7.90
C VAL A 90 -17.59 0.60 -7.91
N ARG A 91 -18.19 0.78 -9.10
CA ARG A 91 -19.61 1.14 -9.27
C ARG A 91 -20.02 2.38 -8.46
N GLY A 92 -19.11 3.36 -8.33
CA GLY A 92 -19.35 4.59 -7.57
C GLY A 92 -19.21 4.46 -6.05
N THR A 93 -19.04 3.26 -5.50
CA THR A 93 -18.81 3.07 -4.07
C THR A 93 -17.34 3.32 -3.71
N ASP A 94 -17.11 3.86 -2.53
CA ASP A 94 -15.76 4.13 -2.01
C ASP A 94 -15.12 2.89 -1.35
N GLY A 95 -13.87 3.05 -0.89
CA GLY A 95 -13.06 1.98 -0.30
C GLY A 95 -13.68 1.33 0.94
N THR A 96 -14.53 2.04 1.70
CA THR A 96 -15.21 1.49 2.89
C THR A 96 -16.28 0.46 2.56
N ARG A 97 -16.69 0.38 1.28
CA ARG A 97 -17.67 -0.56 0.74
C ARG A 97 -17.03 -1.65 -0.11
N ILE A 98 -15.71 -1.73 -0.08
CA ILE A 98 -14.92 -2.71 -0.84
C ILE A 98 -14.17 -3.59 0.15
N ASN A 99 -14.55 -4.86 0.22
CA ASN A 99 -13.82 -5.83 1.02
C ASN A 99 -12.59 -6.33 0.25
N VAL A 100 -11.43 -6.30 0.89
CA VAL A 100 -10.17 -6.74 0.31
C VAL A 100 -9.56 -7.84 1.16
N THR A 101 -9.22 -8.94 0.53
CA THR A 101 -8.56 -10.06 1.23
C THR A 101 -7.24 -10.43 0.57
N ALA A 102 -6.26 -10.80 1.39
CA ALA A 102 -5.03 -11.45 0.98
C ALA A 102 -5.01 -12.88 1.57
N ASN A 103 -5.02 -13.89 0.71
CA ASN A 103 -5.10 -15.31 1.11
C ASN A 103 -6.36 -15.64 1.95
N GLY A 104 -7.48 -14.99 1.65
CA GLY A 104 -8.74 -15.13 2.40
C GLY A 104 -8.80 -14.32 3.71
N ILE A 105 -7.72 -13.70 4.14
CA ILE A 105 -7.65 -12.86 5.34
C ILE A 105 -8.00 -11.42 4.96
N PRO A 106 -9.00 -10.78 5.61
CA PRO A 106 -9.31 -9.37 5.41
C PRO A 106 -8.12 -8.48 5.76
N ILE A 107 -7.84 -7.49 4.91
CA ILE A 107 -6.78 -6.50 5.12
C ILE A 107 -7.32 -5.07 5.22
N ASN A 108 -8.65 -4.90 5.18
CA ASN A 108 -9.25 -3.63 5.51
C ASN A 108 -8.92 -3.27 6.96
N ASP A 109 -8.58 -2.01 7.17
CA ASP A 109 -8.38 -1.48 8.51
C ASP A 109 -9.65 -1.59 9.35
N ALA A 110 -9.52 -2.00 10.61
CA ALA A 110 -10.66 -2.32 11.46
C ALA A 110 -11.46 -1.08 11.91
N GLU A 111 -10.85 0.10 11.89
CA GLU A 111 -11.46 1.37 12.30
C GLU A 111 -12.06 2.13 11.11
N SER A 112 -11.24 2.37 10.07
CA SER A 112 -11.64 3.14 8.89
C SER A 112 -12.39 2.31 7.84
N HIS A 113 -12.38 0.99 7.95
CA HIS A 113 -12.98 0.02 7.00
C HIS A 113 -12.43 0.10 5.57
N THR A 114 -11.33 0.79 5.34
CA THR A 114 -10.69 0.91 4.03
C THR A 114 -9.32 0.25 4.00
N VAL A 115 -8.73 0.15 2.83
CA VAL A 115 -7.33 -0.26 2.66
C VAL A 115 -6.49 0.96 2.30
N PHE A 116 -5.47 1.24 3.09
CA PHE A 116 -4.43 2.20 2.74
C PHE A 116 -3.42 1.49 1.84
N TRP A 117 -3.56 1.68 0.52
CA TRP A 117 -2.75 0.98 -0.47
C TRP A 117 -1.27 1.31 -0.39
N VAL A 118 -0.96 2.50 0.10
CA VAL A 118 0.41 2.96 0.39
C VAL A 118 1.14 2.04 1.37
N ASN A 119 0.41 1.35 2.26
CA ASN A 119 0.96 0.38 3.22
C ASN A 119 1.27 -1.00 2.59
N LEU A 120 0.96 -1.18 1.30
CA LEU A 120 1.18 -2.41 0.54
C LEU A 120 2.05 -2.16 -0.71
N PRO A 121 3.24 -1.52 -0.56
CA PRO A 121 4.07 -1.19 -1.71
C PRO A 121 4.50 -2.45 -2.45
N ASP A 122 4.36 -2.42 -3.78
CA ASP A 122 4.71 -3.52 -4.66
C ASP A 122 4.13 -4.89 -4.27
N PHE A 123 3.01 -4.90 -3.52
CA PHE A 123 2.38 -6.17 -3.10
C PHE A 123 1.97 -7.02 -4.30
N ALA A 124 1.57 -6.37 -5.41
CA ALA A 124 1.25 -7.04 -6.67
C ALA A 124 2.36 -7.96 -7.19
N SER A 125 3.63 -7.64 -6.91
CA SER A 125 4.77 -8.49 -7.26
C SER A 125 4.81 -9.82 -6.52
N SER A 126 4.07 -9.96 -5.41
CA SER A 126 3.91 -11.19 -4.64
C SER A 126 2.57 -11.88 -4.88
N VAL A 127 1.67 -11.26 -5.64
CA VAL A 127 0.34 -11.80 -5.96
C VAL A 127 0.43 -12.74 -7.17
N LYS A 128 -0.14 -13.93 -7.03
CA LYS A 128 -0.29 -14.93 -8.08
C LYS A 128 -1.47 -14.60 -9.00
N ASP A 129 -2.59 -14.27 -8.38
CA ASP A 129 -3.81 -13.89 -9.06
C ASP A 129 -4.71 -13.06 -8.14
N MET A 130 -5.61 -12.33 -8.76
CA MET A 130 -6.54 -11.43 -8.12
C MET A 130 -7.90 -11.56 -8.78
N GLN A 131 -8.97 -11.62 -8.00
CA GLN A 131 -10.33 -11.56 -8.49
C GLN A 131 -11.06 -10.36 -7.93
N VAL A 132 -11.63 -9.57 -8.81
CA VAL A 132 -12.50 -8.43 -8.47
C VAL A 132 -13.94 -8.82 -8.76
N GLN A 133 -14.74 -8.98 -7.71
CA GLN A 133 -16.19 -9.18 -7.79
C GLN A 133 -16.88 -7.82 -7.64
N ARG A 134 -17.79 -7.48 -8.52
CA ARG A 134 -18.46 -6.18 -8.57
C ARG A 134 -19.90 -6.25 -8.08
N GLY A 135 -20.21 -5.45 -7.06
CA GLY A 135 -21.50 -5.44 -6.35
C GLY A 135 -21.43 -6.31 -5.10
N ALA A 136 -22.58 -6.49 -4.46
CA ALA A 136 -22.70 -7.38 -3.30
C ALA A 136 -22.27 -8.79 -3.70
N GLY A 137 -21.21 -9.28 -3.07
CA GLY A 137 -20.67 -10.60 -3.31
C GLY A 137 -21.46 -11.70 -2.59
N THR A 138 -20.85 -12.88 -2.49
CA THR A 138 -21.37 -13.97 -1.65
C THR A 138 -21.24 -13.59 -0.18
N SER A 139 -22.05 -14.17 0.70
CA SER A 139 -22.01 -13.93 2.16
C SER A 139 -20.65 -14.25 2.79
N THR A 140 -19.85 -15.07 2.13
CA THR A 140 -18.49 -15.43 2.55
C THR A 140 -17.45 -14.33 2.35
N ASN A 141 -17.77 -13.24 1.62
CA ASN A 141 -16.85 -12.12 1.43
C ASN A 141 -16.74 -11.20 2.68
N GLY A 142 -17.56 -11.41 3.70
CA GLY A 142 -17.49 -10.66 4.96
C GLY A 142 -18.11 -9.27 4.91
N ALA A 143 -17.84 -8.49 5.95
CA ALA A 143 -18.33 -7.12 6.09
C ALA A 143 -17.74 -6.19 5.03
N GLY A 144 -18.48 -5.14 4.65
CA GLY A 144 -18.01 -4.15 3.68
C GLY A 144 -18.08 -4.58 2.20
N ALA A 145 -18.47 -5.82 1.89
CA ALA A 145 -18.54 -6.33 0.52
C ALA A 145 -19.79 -5.88 -0.27
N PHE A 146 -20.22 -4.64 -0.08
CA PHE A 146 -21.41 -4.10 -0.76
C PHE A 146 -21.10 -3.61 -2.18
N GLY A 147 -20.01 -2.88 -2.34
CA GLY A 147 -19.64 -2.31 -3.63
C GLY A 147 -18.82 -3.29 -4.48
N ALA A 148 -17.88 -3.93 -3.86
CA ALA A 148 -17.02 -4.94 -4.48
C ALA A 148 -16.33 -5.82 -3.45
N SER A 149 -15.74 -6.93 -3.94
CA SER A 149 -14.75 -7.72 -3.19
C SER A 149 -13.53 -7.95 -4.05
N ILE A 150 -12.35 -7.73 -3.48
CA ILE A 150 -11.07 -7.97 -4.11
C ILE A 150 -10.38 -9.11 -3.37
N ASN A 151 -10.22 -10.24 -4.02
CA ASN A 151 -9.62 -11.43 -3.44
C ASN A 151 -8.25 -11.68 -4.08
N MET A 152 -7.18 -11.40 -3.35
CA MET A 152 -5.80 -11.60 -3.77
C MET A 152 -5.26 -12.92 -3.24
N GLN A 153 -4.52 -13.62 -4.05
CA GLN A 153 -3.74 -14.78 -3.64
C GLN A 153 -2.27 -14.50 -3.87
N THR A 154 -1.45 -14.71 -2.85
CA THR A 154 0.00 -14.66 -2.99
C THR A 154 0.52 -15.90 -3.71
N GLY A 155 1.80 -15.85 -4.13
CA GLY A 155 2.40 -16.93 -4.89
C GLY A 155 2.36 -18.29 -4.17
N ASP A 156 2.24 -19.36 -4.96
CA ASP A 156 2.45 -20.72 -4.47
C ASP A 156 3.92 -20.93 -4.08
N PHE A 157 4.22 -22.05 -3.45
CA PHE A 157 5.59 -22.47 -3.21
C PHE A 157 6.36 -22.60 -4.53
N SER A 158 7.56 -22.03 -4.60
CA SER A 158 8.42 -22.20 -5.76
C SER A 158 8.95 -23.62 -5.83
N MET A 159 8.76 -24.28 -6.99
CA MET A 159 9.23 -25.66 -7.20
C MET A 159 10.72 -25.71 -7.54
N LYS A 160 11.26 -24.65 -8.18
CA LYS A 160 12.65 -24.54 -8.60
C LYS A 160 13.28 -23.31 -7.96
N PRO A 161 14.57 -23.35 -7.62
CA PRO A 161 15.25 -22.15 -7.15
C PRO A 161 15.25 -21.06 -8.24
N TYR A 162 15.09 -19.81 -7.82
CA TYR A 162 15.10 -18.66 -8.74
C TYR A 162 15.64 -17.41 -8.06
N ALA A 163 16.14 -16.52 -8.89
CA ALA A 163 16.42 -15.12 -8.54
C ALA A 163 15.89 -14.26 -9.68
N GLU A 164 15.19 -13.19 -9.34
CA GLU A 164 14.58 -12.26 -10.30
C GLU A 164 14.86 -10.83 -9.85
N PHE A 165 15.29 -9.98 -10.79
CA PHE A 165 15.35 -8.55 -10.61
C PHE A 165 14.40 -7.87 -11.58
N ASN A 166 13.64 -6.89 -11.09
CA ASN A 166 12.76 -6.05 -11.90
C ASN A 166 13.07 -4.60 -11.56
N GLY A 167 13.32 -3.80 -12.59
CA GLY A 167 13.48 -2.36 -12.47
C GLY A 167 12.58 -1.64 -13.46
N SER A 168 12.11 -0.47 -13.07
CA SER A 168 11.38 0.45 -13.95
C SER A 168 11.77 1.89 -13.66
N TYR A 169 11.65 2.74 -14.67
CA TYR A 169 11.87 4.17 -14.56
C TYR A 169 10.83 4.92 -15.42
N GLY A 170 10.28 6.00 -14.91
CA GLY A 170 9.21 6.74 -15.57
C GLY A 170 9.21 8.24 -15.27
N SER A 171 8.12 8.91 -15.62
CA SER A 171 7.93 10.35 -15.39
C SER A 171 8.01 10.68 -13.90
N PHE A 172 8.34 11.93 -13.59
CA PHE A 172 8.46 12.46 -12.20
C PHE A 172 9.50 11.69 -11.38
N HIS A 173 10.60 11.27 -12.01
CA HIS A 173 11.64 10.42 -11.42
C HIS A 173 11.07 9.16 -10.74
N THR A 174 9.91 8.69 -11.20
CA THR A 174 9.32 7.46 -10.66
C THR A 174 10.21 6.28 -11.00
N HIS A 175 10.66 5.54 -10.00
CA HIS A 175 11.46 4.35 -10.20
C HIS A 175 11.06 3.26 -9.21
N LYS A 176 11.30 2.03 -9.61
CA LYS A 176 11.07 0.84 -8.82
C LYS A 176 12.22 -0.13 -9.01
N GLU A 177 12.69 -0.70 -7.92
CA GLU A 177 13.62 -1.83 -7.89
C GLU A 177 13.04 -2.94 -7.02
N THR A 178 12.96 -4.14 -7.60
CA THR A 178 12.45 -5.32 -6.91
C THR A 178 13.39 -6.49 -7.12
N VAL A 179 13.80 -7.11 -6.02
CA VAL A 179 14.55 -8.37 -6.01
C VAL A 179 13.67 -9.46 -5.42
N LYS A 180 13.63 -10.62 -6.08
CA LYS A 180 12.96 -11.81 -5.59
C LYS A 180 13.91 -12.99 -5.64
N VAL A 181 13.85 -13.82 -4.63
CA VAL A 181 14.58 -15.08 -4.56
C VAL A 181 13.70 -16.19 -3.99
N GLY A 182 13.91 -17.39 -4.45
CA GLY A 182 13.24 -18.56 -3.90
C GLY A 182 14.17 -19.77 -3.90
N THR A 183 14.06 -20.60 -2.87
CA THR A 183 14.90 -21.79 -2.71
C THR A 183 14.52 -22.93 -3.65
N GLY A 184 13.31 -22.86 -4.22
CA GLY A 184 12.67 -24.06 -4.75
C GLY A 184 12.31 -25.03 -3.64
N LEU A 185 11.96 -26.23 -4.05
CA LEU A 185 11.53 -27.26 -3.12
C LEU A 185 12.73 -27.99 -2.51
N ILE A 186 12.86 -27.89 -1.18
CA ILE A 186 13.90 -28.59 -0.40
C ILE A 186 13.29 -29.87 0.16
N ASN A 187 13.97 -30.98 -0.06
CA ASN A 187 13.54 -32.32 0.39
C ASN A 187 12.06 -32.63 0.07
N ASN A 188 11.54 -32.12 -1.03
CA ASN A 188 10.16 -32.28 -1.50
C ASN A 188 9.08 -31.77 -0.55
N HIS A 189 9.43 -31.00 0.51
CA HIS A 189 8.48 -30.54 1.52
C HIS A 189 8.59 -29.05 1.84
N TRP A 190 9.77 -28.44 1.78
CA TRP A 190 9.99 -27.08 2.25
C TRP A 190 10.28 -26.12 1.10
N SER A 191 9.71 -24.94 1.15
CA SER A 191 10.06 -23.86 0.21
C SER A 191 10.07 -22.53 0.93
N PHE A 192 11.00 -21.64 0.54
CA PHE A 192 11.13 -20.28 1.06
C PHE A 192 11.25 -19.33 -0.11
N ASP A 193 10.52 -18.22 -0.03
CA ASP A 193 10.55 -17.14 -1.00
C ASP A 193 10.70 -15.80 -0.29
N ALA A 194 11.44 -14.88 -0.89
CA ALA A 194 11.64 -13.54 -0.40
C ALA A 194 11.54 -12.52 -1.53
N ARG A 195 11.01 -11.34 -1.21
CA ARG A 195 11.00 -10.16 -2.06
C ARG A 195 11.40 -8.93 -1.25
N LEU A 196 12.23 -8.10 -1.84
CA LEU A 196 12.53 -6.75 -1.37
C LEU A 196 12.19 -5.78 -2.49
N SER A 197 11.57 -4.65 -2.17
CA SER A 197 11.23 -3.63 -3.16
C SER A 197 11.44 -2.23 -2.60
N ASN A 198 11.90 -1.35 -3.47
CA ASN A 198 11.94 0.09 -3.28
C ASN A 198 11.14 0.76 -4.40
N ILE A 199 10.36 1.79 -4.08
CA ILE A 199 9.64 2.63 -5.03
C ILE A 199 9.83 4.07 -4.59
N SER A 200 10.11 4.96 -5.52
CA SER A 200 10.20 6.39 -5.26
C SER A 200 9.66 7.21 -6.42
N THR A 201 9.12 8.38 -6.14
CA THR A 201 8.66 9.36 -7.13
C THR A 201 8.66 10.77 -6.52
N ASP A 202 8.85 11.79 -7.36
CA ASP A 202 8.65 13.19 -6.94
C ASP A 202 7.16 13.59 -6.97
N GLY A 203 6.32 12.78 -7.65
CA GLY A 203 4.91 13.09 -7.89
C GLY A 203 4.69 14.10 -9.02
N TYR A 204 3.49 14.09 -9.59
CA TYR A 204 3.06 15.13 -10.53
C TYR A 204 2.72 16.44 -9.82
N ILE A 205 2.09 16.37 -8.67
CA ILE A 205 1.73 17.50 -7.82
C ILE A 205 3.01 18.05 -7.15
N ASP A 206 3.10 19.34 -6.96
CA ASP A 206 4.27 19.98 -6.37
C ASP A 206 4.49 19.50 -4.93
N ARG A 207 5.75 19.19 -4.57
CA ARG A 207 6.16 18.66 -3.25
C ARG A 207 5.52 17.32 -2.87
N ALA A 208 4.89 16.59 -3.78
CA ALA A 208 4.20 15.33 -3.50
C ALA A 208 5.13 14.11 -3.63
N SER A 209 6.33 14.20 -3.07
CA SER A 209 7.30 13.10 -3.10
C SER A 209 6.84 11.90 -2.28
N VAL A 210 7.12 10.71 -2.79
CA VAL A 210 6.78 9.43 -2.16
C VAL A 210 8.01 8.53 -2.17
N GLY A 211 8.33 7.97 -1.01
CA GLY A 211 9.36 6.94 -0.84
C GLY A 211 8.80 5.74 -0.11
N LEU A 212 8.83 4.57 -0.75
CA LEU A 212 8.23 3.34 -0.26
C LEU A 212 9.27 2.22 -0.24
N ASN A 213 9.34 1.51 0.87
CA ASN A 213 10.14 0.29 0.98
C ASN A 213 9.24 -0.85 1.42
N SER A 214 9.44 -2.04 0.88
CA SER A 214 8.67 -3.20 1.31
C SER A 214 9.47 -4.49 1.26
N TYR A 215 9.02 -5.43 2.08
CA TYR A 215 9.44 -6.82 1.96
C TYR A 215 8.23 -7.76 1.94
N TYR A 216 8.46 -8.93 1.42
CA TYR A 216 7.58 -10.09 1.50
C TYR A 216 8.43 -11.33 1.73
N LEU A 217 8.13 -12.08 2.77
CA LEU A 217 8.76 -13.36 3.08
C LEU A 217 7.70 -14.43 3.22
N GLN A 218 7.91 -15.55 2.61
CA GLN A 218 7.06 -16.72 2.69
C GLN A 218 7.91 -17.95 2.94
N GLY A 219 7.50 -18.78 3.87
CA GLY A 219 8.09 -20.08 4.08
C GLY A 219 7.01 -21.08 4.45
N GLY A 220 7.23 -22.34 4.11
CA GLY A 220 6.26 -23.32 4.51
C GLY A 220 6.66 -24.75 4.20
N TYR A 221 5.80 -25.61 4.70
CA TYR A 221 5.87 -27.06 4.59
C TYR A 221 4.63 -27.59 3.89
N TYR A 222 4.79 -28.55 3.04
CA TYR A 222 3.68 -29.30 2.49
C TYR A 222 4.00 -30.77 2.25
N ASN A 223 2.97 -31.59 2.31
CA ASN A 223 2.93 -32.98 1.85
C ASN A 223 1.58 -33.26 1.19
N ASP A 224 1.29 -34.52 0.89
CA ASP A 224 0.09 -34.94 0.15
C ASP A 224 -1.23 -34.44 0.80
N ASN A 225 -1.25 -34.28 2.14
CA ASN A 225 -2.48 -33.99 2.88
C ASN A 225 -2.43 -32.66 3.65
N THR A 226 -1.24 -32.10 3.89
CA THR A 226 -1.06 -30.96 4.78
C THR A 226 -0.22 -29.87 4.12
N SER A 227 -0.66 -28.63 4.25
CA SER A 227 0.09 -27.43 3.89
C SER A 227 0.10 -26.47 5.07
N ILE A 228 1.29 -26.01 5.43
CA ILE A 228 1.48 -24.94 6.42
C ILE A 228 2.29 -23.83 5.76
N LYS A 229 1.79 -22.62 5.77
CA LYS A 229 2.46 -21.47 5.18
C LYS A 229 2.53 -20.34 6.19
N LEU A 230 3.73 -19.84 6.45
CA LEU A 230 3.97 -18.62 7.20
C LEU A 230 4.34 -17.51 6.22
N ILE A 231 3.65 -16.39 6.31
CA ILE A 231 3.86 -15.22 5.45
C ILE A 231 4.05 -14.01 6.34
N THR A 232 5.05 -13.19 6.04
CA THR A 232 5.16 -11.85 6.58
C THR A 232 5.48 -10.85 5.48
N PHE A 233 4.81 -9.71 5.51
CA PHE A 233 5.08 -8.63 4.60
C PHE A 233 4.90 -7.28 5.29
N ALA A 234 5.66 -6.31 4.86
CA ALA A 234 5.58 -4.96 5.40
C ALA A 234 5.77 -3.92 4.33
N GLY A 235 5.15 -2.77 4.56
CA GLY A 235 5.39 -1.52 3.87
C GLY A 235 5.86 -0.45 4.85
N LYS A 236 6.87 0.31 4.44
CA LYS A 236 7.31 1.54 5.11
C LYS A 236 7.19 2.68 4.11
N GLU A 237 6.49 3.71 4.52
CA GLU A 237 6.27 4.90 3.72
C GLU A 237 6.91 6.15 4.33
N ARG A 238 7.30 7.07 3.45
CA ARG A 238 7.46 8.49 3.72
C ARG A 238 6.84 9.23 2.54
N THR A 239 5.70 9.87 2.77
CA THR A 239 4.91 10.55 1.73
C THR A 239 4.68 12.00 2.13
N TYR A 240 4.95 12.95 1.23
CA TYR A 240 4.55 14.33 1.42
C TYR A 240 3.02 14.48 1.20
N HIS A 241 2.36 15.27 2.01
CA HIS A 241 0.91 15.47 1.92
C HIS A 241 0.50 16.17 0.62
N ALA A 242 -0.46 15.62 -0.09
CA ALA A 242 -1.03 16.21 -1.29
C ALA A 242 -2.56 16.04 -1.36
N TRP A 243 -3.20 15.89 -0.21
CA TRP A 243 -4.65 15.64 -0.10
C TRP A 243 -5.53 16.89 -0.14
N ASN A 244 -4.94 18.10 -0.14
CA ASN A 244 -5.66 19.33 -0.40
C ASN A 244 -5.77 19.51 -1.92
N TYR A 245 -6.94 19.19 -2.47
CA TYR A 245 -7.16 19.35 -3.90
C TYR A 245 -7.28 20.82 -4.25
N ALA A 246 -6.51 21.26 -5.25
CA ALA A 246 -6.55 22.63 -5.72
C ALA A 246 -7.89 22.97 -6.35
N SER A 247 -8.46 24.11 -5.99
CA SER A 247 -9.62 24.69 -6.63
C SER A 247 -9.31 25.14 -8.07
N LYS A 248 -10.34 25.42 -8.85
CA LYS A 248 -10.15 25.96 -10.21
C LYS A 248 -9.38 27.29 -10.17
N GLU A 249 -9.70 28.17 -9.22
CA GLU A 249 -9.03 29.47 -9.03
C GLU A 249 -7.54 29.29 -8.71
N GLU A 250 -7.20 28.38 -7.78
CA GLU A 250 -5.81 28.08 -7.43
C GLU A 250 -5.05 27.47 -8.62
N MET A 251 -5.68 26.59 -9.41
CA MET A 251 -5.06 26.03 -10.61
C MET A 251 -4.82 27.07 -11.71
N GLU A 252 -5.73 28.03 -11.87
CA GLU A 252 -5.56 29.14 -12.81
C GLU A 252 -4.44 30.10 -12.38
N ARG A 253 -4.27 30.31 -11.09
CA ARG A 253 -3.27 31.22 -10.51
C ARG A 253 -1.88 30.59 -10.37
N TYR A 254 -1.81 29.40 -9.75
CA TYR A 254 -0.56 28.76 -9.38
C TYR A 254 -0.18 27.58 -10.28
N GLY A 255 -1.04 27.23 -11.23
CA GLY A 255 -0.84 26.10 -12.12
C GLY A 255 -1.45 24.80 -11.62
N ARG A 256 -1.57 23.82 -12.54
CA ARG A 256 -2.24 22.53 -12.30
C ARG A 256 -1.54 21.61 -11.29
N ARG A 257 -0.31 21.91 -10.94
CA ARG A 257 0.51 21.14 -10.01
C ARG A 257 0.47 21.68 -8.59
N TYR A 258 -0.23 22.78 -8.38
CA TYR A 258 -0.27 23.46 -7.09
C TYR A 258 -0.74 22.53 -5.96
N ASN A 259 -0.03 22.61 -4.84
CA ASN A 259 -0.31 21.89 -3.61
C ASN A 259 -0.26 22.88 -2.44
N SER A 260 -1.37 23.11 -1.77
CA SER A 260 -1.44 23.99 -0.61
C SER A 260 -0.99 23.32 0.70
N CYS A 261 -0.77 22.01 0.71
CA CYS A 261 -0.26 21.33 1.90
C CYS A 261 1.11 21.88 2.29
N GLY A 262 1.29 22.11 3.58
CA GLY A 262 2.54 22.65 4.13
C GLY A 262 2.70 24.15 3.97
N PHE A 263 1.71 24.91 3.45
CA PHE A 263 1.80 26.36 3.41
C PHE A 263 2.10 26.93 4.80
N MET A 264 3.13 27.78 4.88
CA MET A 264 3.55 28.46 6.11
C MET A 264 3.18 29.92 6.10
N TYR A 265 3.72 30.66 5.15
CA TYR A 265 3.52 32.10 4.99
C TYR A 265 3.81 32.51 3.54
N ALA A 266 3.43 33.73 3.21
CA ALA A 266 3.83 34.36 1.97
C ALA A 266 4.65 35.62 2.27
N THR A 267 5.47 36.04 1.31
CA THR A 267 6.18 37.32 1.36
C THR A 267 5.77 38.20 0.19
N ASP A 268 5.76 39.51 0.40
CA ASP A 268 5.67 40.45 -0.70
C ASP A 268 7.05 40.63 -1.36
N ARG A 269 7.13 41.52 -2.35
CA ARG A 269 8.36 41.84 -3.09
C ARG A 269 9.46 42.43 -2.17
N ASP A 270 9.07 43.13 -1.10
CA ASP A 270 9.99 43.78 -0.17
C ASP A 270 10.38 42.87 1.00
N GLY A 271 9.83 41.65 1.06
CA GLY A 271 10.14 40.65 2.06
C GLY A 271 9.28 40.73 3.33
N HIS A 272 8.21 41.52 3.37
CA HIS A 272 7.27 41.50 4.49
C HIS A 272 6.50 40.19 4.49
N VAL A 273 6.26 39.66 5.69
CA VAL A 273 5.66 38.35 5.90
C VAL A 273 4.16 38.46 6.14
N TYR A 274 3.40 37.58 5.47
CA TYR A 274 1.94 37.47 5.59
C TYR A 274 1.55 36.02 5.88
N ASN A 275 0.58 35.82 6.76
CA ASN A 275 0.05 34.50 7.11
C ASN A 275 -0.95 33.94 6.10
N LYS A 276 -1.20 34.65 5.01
CA LYS A 276 -2.07 34.28 3.89
C LYS A 276 -1.38 34.58 2.57
N GLU A 277 -1.85 33.95 1.51
CA GLU A 277 -1.41 34.15 0.13
C GLU A 277 -1.79 35.52 -0.44
N TYR A 278 -2.66 36.24 0.26
CA TYR A 278 -3.19 37.54 -0.15
C TYR A 278 -3.42 38.46 1.05
N TYR A 279 -3.42 39.77 0.80
CA TYR A 279 -3.99 40.77 1.70
C TYR A 279 -5.29 41.33 1.11
N LYS A 280 -6.06 42.05 1.93
CA LYS A 280 -7.25 42.77 1.48
C LYS A 280 -6.98 44.25 1.60
N ASP A 281 -7.37 45.03 0.58
CA ASP A 281 -7.38 46.48 0.63
C ASP A 281 -8.56 47.03 1.47
N ASP A 282 -8.65 48.36 1.56
CA ASP A 282 -9.70 49.05 2.31
C ASP A 282 -11.11 48.79 1.76
N ASN A 283 -11.23 48.36 0.50
CA ASN A 283 -12.48 48.02 -0.16
C ASN A 283 -12.83 46.54 0.03
N GLY A 284 -11.94 45.76 0.64
CA GLY A 284 -12.09 44.30 0.84
C GLY A 284 -11.70 43.46 -0.36
N GLU A 285 -11.09 44.05 -1.41
CA GLU A 285 -10.59 43.35 -2.57
C GLU A 285 -9.32 42.57 -2.22
N LYS A 286 -9.19 41.34 -2.75
CA LYS A 286 -8.02 40.51 -2.51
C LYS A 286 -6.89 40.81 -3.50
N HIS A 287 -5.72 41.11 -2.94
CA HIS A 287 -4.47 41.26 -3.69
C HIS A 287 -3.54 40.11 -3.37
N TYR A 288 -3.29 39.27 -4.35
CA TYR A 288 -2.44 38.09 -4.16
C TYR A 288 -0.97 38.49 -4.27
N LEU A 289 -0.19 38.10 -3.26
CA LEU A 289 1.21 38.50 -3.14
C LEU A 289 2.07 38.05 -4.32
N THR A 290 1.76 36.88 -4.89
CA THR A 290 2.45 36.35 -6.06
C THR A 290 2.25 37.19 -7.32
N ASP A 291 1.11 37.90 -7.46
CA ASP A 291 0.83 38.78 -8.60
C ASP A 291 1.70 40.05 -8.54
N GLU A 292 2.16 40.40 -7.35
CA GLU A 292 2.99 41.59 -7.05
C GLU A 292 4.50 41.24 -6.90
N GLY A 293 4.88 40.02 -7.29
CA GLY A 293 6.28 39.56 -7.25
C GLY A 293 6.71 38.97 -5.89
N GLY A 294 5.75 38.70 -5.01
CA GLY A 294 5.97 37.96 -3.77
C GLY A 294 6.10 36.45 -3.97
N ALA A 295 6.31 35.72 -2.88
CA ALA A 295 6.53 34.28 -2.89
C ALA A 295 5.74 33.53 -1.80
N LEU A 296 5.38 32.28 -2.07
CA LEU A 296 4.77 31.38 -1.10
C LEU A 296 5.85 30.47 -0.50
N HIS A 297 5.80 30.26 0.81
CA HIS A 297 6.75 29.44 1.55
C HIS A 297 6.05 28.25 2.19
N PHE A 298 6.68 27.06 2.04
CA PHE A 298 6.09 25.80 2.45
C PHE A 298 7.04 25.02 3.37
N TYR A 299 6.46 24.23 4.26
CA TYR A 299 7.18 23.33 5.15
C TYR A 299 7.60 22.08 4.40
N ASP A 300 8.90 21.79 4.38
CA ASP A 300 9.47 20.69 3.59
C ASP A 300 9.14 19.29 4.13
N ASP A 301 8.83 19.18 5.42
CA ASP A 301 8.55 17.91 6.10
C ASP A 301 7.07 17.71 6.44
N GLN A 302 6.16 18.23 5.62
CA GLN A 302 4.72 17.96 5.71
C GLN A 302 4.44 16.52 5.27
N THR A 303 4.80 15.54 6.10
CA THR A 303 4.90 14.14 5.66
C THR A 303 4.24 13.15 6.60
N ASP A 304 3.74 12.05 6.01
CA ASP A 304 3.49 10.79 6.69
C ASP A 304 4.74 9.93 6.73
N ASN A 305 4.95 9.30 7.87
CA ASN A 305 6.00 8.32 8.11
C ASN A 305 5.38 7.15 8.86
N TYR A 306 5.06 6.08 8.14
CA TYR A 306 4.34 4.96 8.72
C TYR A 306 4.93 3.62 8.27
N THR A 307 4.84 2.63 9.13
CA THR A 307 5.26 1.25 8.85
C THR A 307 4.16 0.30 9.26
N GLN A 308 3.71 -0.54 8.33
CA GLN A 308 2.76 -1.61 8.63
C GLN A 308 3.40 -2.97 8.37
N LYS A 309 3.33 -3.85 9.37
CA LYS A 309 3.82 -5.23 9.33
C LYS A 309 2.65 -6.19 9.44
N ASN A 310 2.60 -7.16 8.55
CA ASN A 310 1.54 -8.15 8.49
C ASN A 310 2.15 -9.55 8.65
N TYR A 311 1.49 -10.40 9.42
CA TYR A 311 1.87 -11.79 9.66
C TYR A 311 0.66 -12.66 9.43
N GLN A 312 0.83 -13.74 8.66
CA GLN A 312 -0.22 -14.71 8.37
C GLN A 312 0.32 -16.11 8.56
N LEU A 313 -0.45 -16.96 9.26
CA LEU A 313 -0.23 -18.39 9.33
C LEU A 313 -1.43 -19.08 8.67
N LEU A 314 -1.16 -19.81 7.60
CA LEU A 314 -2.17 -20.55 6.85
C LEU A 314 -1.92 -22.04 7.05
N PHE A 315 -2.92 -22.75 7.52
CA PHE A 315 -2.91 -24.20 7.70
C PHE A 315 -4.04 -24.81 6.89
N ASN A 316 -3.71 -25.83 6.10
CA ASN A 316 -4.68 -26.63 5.37
C ASN A 316 -4.40 -28.11 5.61
N HIS A 317 -5.44 -28.89 5.86
CA HIS A 317 -5.34 -30.34 6.04
C HIS A 317 -6.52 -31.08 5.44
N ASN A 318 -6.23 -32.06 4.60
CA ASN A 318 -7.20 -33.01 4.07
C ASN A 318 -7.21 -34.26 4.95
N PHE A 319 -8.23 -34.44 5.79
CA PHE A 319 -8.41 -35.67 6.58
C PHE A 319 -8.72 -36.87 5.67
N THR A 320 -9.52 -36.63 4.65
CA THR A 320 -9.88 -37.58 3.59
C THR A 320 -10.04 -36.85 2.26
N SER A 321 -10.33 -37.53 1.19
CA SER A 321 -10.70 -36.90 -0.10
C SER A 321 -11.97 -36.03 -0.02
N GLN A 322 -12.77 -36.21 1.02
CA GLN A 322 -14.03 -35.48 1.24
C GLN A 322 -13.95 -34.38 2.29
N TRP A 323 -13.16 -34.56 3.34
CA TRP A 323 -13.06 -33.62 4.46
C TRP A 323 -11.78 -32.81 4.41
N ASN A 324 -11.94 -31.50 4.45
CA ASN A 324 -10.84 -30.52 4.47
C ASN A 324 -11.04 -29.52 5.60
N LEU A 325 -9.93 -29.16 6.27
CA LEU A 325 -9.86 -28.10 7.28
C LEU A 325 -8.92 -27.01 6.79
N ASN A 326 -9.37 -25.75 6.89
CA ASN A 326 -8.54 -24.58 6.67
C ASN A 326 -8.55 -23.70 7.92
N ILE A 327 -7.37 -23.20 8.31
CA ILE A 327 -7.19 -22.22 9.38
C ILE A 327 -6.29 -21.12 8.86
N GLY A 328 -6.72 -19.88 9.01
CA GLY A 328 -5.93 -18.68 8.76
C GLY A 328 -5.85 -17.85 10.03
N LEU A 329 -4.65 -17.62 10.54
CA LEU A 329 -4.40 -16.67 11.64
C LEU A 329 -3.67 -15.47 11.09
N HIS A 330 -3.98 -14.28 11.62
CA HIS A 330 -3.29 -13.07 11.21
C HIS A 330 -3.05 -12.11 12.39
N TYR A 331 -1.99 -11.34 12.25
CA TYR A 331 -1.65 -10.24 13.12
C TYR A 331 -1.06 -9.10 12.30
N THR A 332 -1.53 -7.89 12.52
CA THR A 332 -1.03 -6.68 11.88
C THR A 332 -0.61 -5.69 12.95
N LYS A 333 0.55 -5.10 12.78
CA LYS A 333 1.09 -4.03 13.61
C LYS A 333 1.44 -2.84 12.74
N GLY A 334 0.92 -1.67 13.13
CA GLY A 334 1.23 -0.40 12.50
C GLY A 334 1.82 0.58 13.49
N ASP A 335 2.87 1.29 13.09
CA ASP A 335 3.48 2.34 13.88
C ASP A 335 4.02 3.46 13.00
N GLY A 336 3.91 4.70 13.49
CA GLY A 336 4.39 5.85 12.76
C GLY A 336 3.79 7.17 13.24
N TYR A 337 3.92 8.17 12.41
CA TYR A 337 3.33 9.49 12.66
C TYR A 337 3.16 10.24 11.33
N TYR A 338 2.22 11.17 11.32
CA TYR A 338 2.25 12.24 10.36
C TYR A 338 2.58 13.56 11.04
N GLN A 339 3.31 14.41 10.34
CA GLN A 339 3.67 15.73 10.84
C GLN A 339 3.24 16.83 9.88
N GLU A 340 2.88 17.97 10.46
CA GLU A 340 2.38 19.10 9.72
C GLU A 340 2.74 20.43 10.40
N TYR A 341 2.97 21.44 9.61
CA TYR A 341 3.05 22.81 10.09
C TYR A 341 1.65 23.32 10.48
N LYS A 342 1.56 24.01 11.59
CA LYS A 342 0.37 24.68 12.09
C LYS A 342 0.72 26.11 12.52
N GLY A 343 0.36 27.06 11.67
CA GLY A 343 0.57 28.47 11.96
C GLY A 343 -0.39 29.00 13.01
N GLU A 344 0.07 29.95 13.81
CA GLU A 344 -0.71 30.77 14.74
C GLU A 344 -1.61 29.97 15.68
N ARG A 345 -1.05 28.93 16.35
CA ARG A 345 -1.80 28.09 17.27
C ARG A 345 -1.67 28.56 18.71
N SER A 346 -2.80 28.57 19.43
CA SER A 346 -2.80 28.78 20.86
C SER A 346 -2.03 27.66 21.56
N LEU A 347 -1.07 28.01 22.40
CA LEU A 347 -0.30 27.06 23.20
C LEU A 347 -1.21 26.23 24.12
N ALA A 348 -2.30 26.83 24.61
CA ALA A 348 -3.28 26.17 25.47
C ALA A 348 -3.99 25.00 24.78
N GLU A 349 -4.20 25.03 23.45
CA GLU A 349 -4.76 23.89 22.69
C GLU A 349 -3.91 22.62 22.81
N TYR A 350 -2.63 22.78 23.13
CA TYR A 350 -1.64 21.69 23.26
C TYR A 350 -1.22 21.44 24.71
N GLY A 351 -1.96 22.01 25.69
CA GLY A 351 -1.65 21.88 27.11
C GLY A 351 -0.37 22.60 27.54
N MET A 352 0.13 23.52 26.74
CA MET A 352 1.32 24.31 27.04
C MET A 352 0.92 25.63 27.72
N SER A 353 1.66 26.01 28.76
CA SER A 353 1.50 27.31 29.39
C SER A 353 2.15 28.42 28.56
N PRO A 354 1.60 29.63 28.56
CA PRO A 354 2.27 30.79 28.00
C PRO A 354 3.65 30.98 28.64
N PHE A 355 4.61 31.49 27.88
CA PHE A 355 5.97 31.77 28.38
C PHE A 355 6.40 33.17 27.99
N GLU A 356 7.37 33.73 28.73
CA GLU A 356 7.92 35.05 28.43
C GLU A 356 9.11 34.93 27.48
N TYR A 357 9.13 35.79 26.45
CA TYR A 357 10.23 35.88 25.50
C TYR A 357 10.42 37.36 25.10
N ASN A 358 11.64 37.88 25.22
CA ASN A 358 11.99 39.28 24.91
C ASN A 358 11.05 40.31 25.56
N GLY A 359 10.62 40.09 26.79
CA GLY A 359 9.75 41.01 27.54
C GLY A 359 8.27 40.97 27.11
N GLY A 360 7.88 40.07 26.24
CA GLY A 360 6.50 39.79 25.81
C GLY A 360 6.03 38.42 26.23
N LYS A 361 4.73 38.27 26.50
CA LYS A 361 4.08 37.01 26.78
C LYS A 361 3.68 36.33 25.48
N ILE A 362 4.18 35.15 25.24
CA ILE A 362 3.84 34.31 24.08
C ILE A 362 2.72 33.34 24.47
N GLU A 363 1.56 33.49 23.86
CA GLU A 363 0.38 32.66 24.03
C GLU A 363 0.01 31.91 22.75
N VAL A 364 0.53 32.40 21.61
CA VAL A 364 0.31 31.85 20.26
C VAL A 364 1.67 31.66 19.59
N SER A 365 1.86 30.56 18.89
CA SER A 365 3.08 30.28 18.14
C SER A 365 2.80 29.38 16.96
N ASP A 366 3.72 29.40 16.01
CA ASP A 366 3.79 28.37 14.96
C ASP A 366 4.34 27.08 15.57
N LEU A 367 3.74 25.97 15.17
CA LEU A 367 4.07 24.65 15.71
C LEU A 367 4.27 23.62 14.59
N ILE A 368 5.17 22.69 14.84
CA ILE A 368 5.22 21.43 14.08
C ILE A 368 4.46 20.39 14.90
N ARG A 369 3.31 19.99 14.40
CA ARG A 369 2.48 18.99 15.06
C ARG A 369 2.80 17.61 14.52
N LYS A 370 3.12 16.67 15.43
CA LYS A 370 3.19 15.25 15.12
C LYS A 370 2.01 14.52 15.74
N LYS A 371 1.29 13.74 14.93
CA LYS A 371 0.27 12.81 15.42
C LYS A 371 0.79 11.40 15.28
N ALA A 372 1.19 10.81 16.41
CA ALA A 372 1.67 9.45 16.48
C ALA A 372 0.52 8.44 16.34
N MET A 373 0.79 7.36 15.65
CA MET A 373 -0.10 6.22 15.48
C MET A 373 0.64 4.97 15.94
N ASP A 374 -0.01 4.18 16.78
CA ASP A 374 0.45 2.86 17.22
C ASP A 374 -0.80 1.98 17.33
N ASN A 375 -0.98 1.08 16.39
CA ASN A 375 -2.15 0.23 16.31
C ASN A 375 -1.77 -1.22 16.03
N TRP A 376 -2.62 -2.11 16.44
CA TRP A 376 -2.53 -3.52 16.09
C TRP A 376 -3.93 -4.13 16.00
N PHE A 377 -4.05 -5.13 15.15
CA PHE A 377 -5.22 -5.99 15.13
C PHE A 377 -4.84 -7.40 14.72
N GLY A 378 -5.66 -8.36 15.09
CA GLY A 378 -5.43 -9.75 14.74
C GLY A 378 -6.71 -10.56 14.82
N GLY A 379 -6.67 -11.73 14.22
CA GLY A 379 -7.83 -12.60 14.19
C GLY A 379 -7.52 -13.96 13.59
N GLY A 380 -8.58 -14.76 13.51
CA GLY A 380 -8.52 -16.09 12.91
C GLY A 380 -9.77 -16.39 12.10
N ILE A 381 -9.57 -17.11 11.01
CA ILE A 381 -10.62 -17.63 10.14
C ILE A 381 -10.43 -19.13 10.07
N PHE A 382 -11.49 -19.87 10.20
CA PHE A 382 -11.45 -21.31 9.98
C PHE A 382 -12.63 -21.77 9.13
N SER A 383 -12.43 -22.83 8.37
CA SER A 383 -13.50 -23.50 7.65
C SER A 383 -13.26 -25.00 7.62
N VAL A 384 -14.34 -25.75 7.72
CA VAL A 384 -14.39 -27.18 7.47
C VAL A 384 -15.28 -27.39 6.25
N SER A 385 -14.76 -28.08 5.27
CA SER A 385 -15.48 -28.35 4.02
C SER A 385 -15.70 -29.85 3.86
N TYR A 386 -16.91 -30.21 3.44
CA TYR A 386 -17.25 -31.57 3.03
C TYR A 386 -17.63 -31.59 1.56
N LYS A 387 -16.98 -32.46 0.81
CA LYS A 387 -17.25 -32.67 -0.62
C LYS A 387 -17.99 -33.98 -0.78
N ALA A 388 -19.28 -33.92 -1.12
CA ALA A 388 -20.13 -35.08 -1.39
C ALA A 388 -19.72 -35.78 -2.68
#